data_8e62ce2cf521ed61f5ce50d1c34b3c2f
#
_entry.id   8e62ce2cf521ed61f5ce50d1c34b3c2f
#
_cell.length_a   1.000
_cell.length_b   1.000
_cell.length_c   1.000
_cell.angle_alpha   90.00
_cell.angle_beta   90.00
_cell.angle_gamma   90.00
#
_symmetry.space_group_name_H-M   'P 1'
#
loop_
_entity.id
_entity.type
_entity.pdbx_description
1 polymer ?
#
loop_
_entity_poly.entity_id
_entity_poly.type
_entity_poly.pdbx_seq_one_letter_code
_entity_poly.pdbx_strand_id
1 'polypeptide(L)'
;MIHIDLDTLSKMAEDSFKAIDPRDLAFLFASGKSEGFMRDQLGLFLSRNLSLSGDEHVTREWKKHDLTVMNGNQPLILVEGKSWICHDAYRKSKLLTDKKSIFQGSMGDVKKLLDTHDQYPKSSIFISTIIYGVDTSMNRDFARFNITYGDSHNKGIQSAGNFSNLVGISRSHASTLHGAFGPTRRFPLRAGSFHGMNVEADFFLTQIISSPSKNLKNEISQSIFE
;
A
#
# COMPACT_ATOMS: atom_id res chain seq x y z
N MET A 1 16.80 7.61 21.47
CA MET A 1 16.17 8.01 20.19
C MET A 1 15.92 6.75 19.39
N ILE A 2 14.66 6.45 19.11
CA ILE A 2 14.28 5.28 18.31
C ILE A 2 14.76 5.51 16.88
N HIS A 3 15.58 4.63 16.35
CA HIS A 3 15.91 4.54 14.93
C HIS A 3 15.22 3.28 14.40
N ILE A 4 14.22 3.47 13.55
CA ILE A 4 13.52 2.37 12.90
C ILE A 4 13.89 2.39 11.43
N ASP A 5 14.56 1.36 11.00
CA ASP A 5 14.90 1.12 9.60
C ASP A 5 13.74 0.41 8.85
N LEU A 6 13.92 0.27 7.54
CA LEU A 6 12.94 -0.37 6.68
C LEU A 6 12.61 -1.82 7.10
N ASP A 7 13.63 -2.58 7.52
CA ASP A 7 13.44 -4.00 7.87
C ASP A 7 12.65 -4.14 9.17
N THR A 8 12.97 -3.32 10.16
CA THR A 8 12.25 -3.27 11.44
C THR A 8 10.80 -2.86 11.22
N LEU A 9 10.55 -1.77 10.48
CA LEU A 9 9.18 -1.31 10.23
C LEU A 9 8.38 -2.32 9.39
N SER A 10 9.02 -2.95 8.39
CA SER A 10 8.39 -3.98 7.57
C SER A 10 8.00 -5.21 8.42
N LYS A 11 8.89 -5.66 9.30
CA LYS A 11 8.61 -6.76 10.22
C LYS A 11 7.46 -6.44 11.17
N MET A 12 7.43 -5.24 11.73
CA MET A 12 6.35 -4.78 12.59
C MET A 12 5.02 -4.72 11.84
N ALA A 13 5.02 -4.24 10.59
CA ALA A 13 3.84 -4.24 9.73
C ALA A 13 3.36 -5.69 9.47
N GLU A 14 4.26 -6.59 9.08
CA GLU A 14 3.93 -8.00 8.85
C GLU A 14 3.29 -8.64 10.09
N ASP A 15 3.87 -8.44 11.25
CA ASP A 15 3.35 -9.00 12.51
C ASP A 15 1.99 -8.41 12.89
N SER A 16 1.76 -7.12 12.60
CA SER A 16 0.45 -6.47 12.82
C SER A 16 -0.66 -7.12 12.01
N PHE A 17 -0.38 -7.49 10.75
CA PHE A 17 -1.37 -8.11 9.87
C PHE A 17 -1.53 -9.61 10.10
N LYS A 18 -0.50 -10.31 10.56
CA LYS A 18 -0.60 -11.72 10.97
C LYS A 18 -1.54 -11.94 12.16
N ALA A 19 -1.76 -10.92 12.97
CA ALA A 19 -2.67 -10.97 14.11
C ALA A 19 -4.16 -10.88 13.72
N ILE A 20 -4.47 -10.60 12.44
CA ILE A 20 -5.86 -10.46 11.95
C ILE A 20 -6.33 -11.80 11.38
N ASP A 21 -7.56 -12.20 11.71
CA ASP A 21 -8.17 -13.40 11.12
C ASP A 21 -8.22 -13.24 9.58
N PRO A 22 -7.78 -14.24 8.80
CA PRO A 22 -7.84 -14.18 7.33
C PRO A 22 -9.22 -13.86 6.75
N ARG A 23 -10.30 -14.31 7.42
CA ARG A 23 -11.67 -14.00 6.97
C ARG A 23 -12.03 -12.54 7.17
N ASP A 24 -11.55 -11.92 8.25
CA ASP A 24 -11.76 -10.49 8.50
C ASP A 24 -10.98 -9.66 7.47
N LEU A 25 -9.75 -10.05 7.12
CA LEU A 25 -9.01 -9.43 6.03
C LEU A 25 -9.73 -9.58 4.68
N ALA A 26 -10.25 -10.79 4.37
CA ALA A 26 -11.01 -11.01 3.15
C ALA A 26 -12.26 -10.14 3.08
N PHE A 27 -13.02 -10.02 4.18
CA PHE A 27 -14.17 -9.14 4.29
C PHE A 27 -13.77 -7.67 4.04
N LEU A 28 -12.71 -7.19 4.68
CA LEU A 28 -12.25 -5.81 4.56
C LEU A 28 -11.85 -5.46 3.12
N PHE A 29 -11.13 -6.35 2.43
CA PHE A 29 -10.76 -6.12 1.03
C PHE A 29 -11.95 -6.24 0.08
N ALA A 30 -12.86 -7.14 0.33
CA ALA A 30 -14.06 -7.29 -0.49
C ALA A 30 -15.08 -6.16 -0.27
N SER A 31 -15.23 -5.66 0.95
CA SER A 31 -16.17 -4.60 1.31
C SER A 31 -15.63 -3.17 1.15
N GLY A 32 -14.33 -2.98 0.95
CA GLY A 32 -13.81 -1.88 0.16
C GLY A 32 -13.42 -0.59 0.83
N LYS A 33 -12.88 -0.50 2.02
CA LYS A 33 -12.09 0.67 2.47
C LYS A 33 -10.91 0.23 3.30
N SER A 34 -10.03 -0.53 2.69
CA SER A 34 -8.87 -1.14 3.35
C SER A 34 -7.82 -0.13 3.80
N GLU A 35 -7.66 1.02 3.12
CA GLU A 35 -6.61 2.01 3.41
C GLU A 35 -6.65 2.52 4.86
N GLY A 36 -7.81 3.04 5.30
CA GLY A 36 -7.97 3.54 6.66
C GLY A 36 -7.77 2.47 7.72
N PHE A 37 -8.33 1.27 7.50
CA PHE A 37 -8.14 0.15 8.40
C PHE A 37 -6.68 -0.24 8.55
N MET A 38 -5.95 -0.35 7.43
CA MET A 38 -4.55 -0.76 7.43
C MET A 38 -3.65 0.26 8.14
N ARG A 39 -3.89 1.54 7.91
CA ARG A 39 -3.24 2.63 8.63
C ARG A 39 -3.49 2.52 10.14
N ASP A 40 -4.74 2.32 10.53
CA ASP A 40 -5.13 2.27 11.93
C ASP A 40 -4.59 1.02 12.62
N GLN A 41 -4.58 -0.13 11.94
CA GLN A 41 -3.99 -1.36 12.43
C GLN A 41 -2.48 -1.22 12.67
N LEU A 42 -1.75 -0.68 11.69
CA LEU A 42 -0.32 -0.43 11.83
C LEU A 42 -0.04 0.58 12.95
N GLY A 43 -0.80 1.67 13.02
CA GLY A 43 -0.66 2.68 14.07
C GLY A 43 -0.88 2.11 15.46
N LEU A 44 -1.92 1.31 15.65
CA LEU A 44 -2.20 0.64 16.92
C LEU A 44 -1.11 -0.36 17.31
N PHE A 45 -0.61 -1.13 16.33
CA PHE A 45 0.47 -2.08 16.57
C PHE A 45 1.77 -1.36 16.98
N LEU A 46 2.15 -0.30 16.27
CA LEU A 46 3.32 0.52 16.60
C LEU A 46 3.19 1.13 18.00
N SER A 47 2.02 1.69 18.34
CA SER A 47 1.82 2.30 19.66
C SER A 47 1.94 1.33 20.84
N ARG A 48 1.70 0.03 20.61
CA ARG A 48 1.77 -1.03 21.63
C ARG A 48 3.13 -1.71 21.70
N ASN A 49 3.86 -1.77 20.59
CA ASN A 49 5.06 -2.61 20.47
C ASN A 49 6.35 -1.81 20.32
N LEU A 50 6.28 -0.53 19.99
CA LEU A 50 7.44 0.35 20.12
C LEU A 50 7.68 0.61 21.61
N SER A 51 8.93 0.47 22.04
CA SER A 51 9.35 0.90 23.40
C SER A 51 9.38 2.43 23.43
N LEU A 52 8.21 3.04 23.35
CA LEU A 52 8.06 4.49 23.38
C LEU A 52 8.47 5.00 24.76
N SER A 53 9.32 6.00 24.81
CA SER A 53 9.84 6.59 26.04
C SER A 53 9.64 8.11 26.05
N GLY A 54 9.33 8.67 27.22
CA GLY A 54 9.16 10.12 27.38
C GLY A 54 7.99 10.66 26.54
N ASP A 55 8.30 11.58 25.64
CA ASP A 55 7.31 12.24 24.77
C ASP A 55 7.07 11.50 23.43
N GLU A 56 7.59 10.30 23.29
CA GLU A 56 7.42 9.51 22.07
C GLU A 56 6.00 8.94 21.98
N HIS A 57 5.33 9.14 20.85
CA HIS A 57 3.97 8.64 20.62
C HIS A 57 3.68 8.42 19.14
N VAL A 58 2.66 7.61 18.84
CA VAL A 58 2.15 7.41 17.49
C VAL A 58 0.92 8.26 17.29
N THR A 59 0.85 8.98 16.19
CA THR A 59 -0.31 9.82 15.82
C THR A 59 -0.71 9.61 14.36
N ARG A 60 -1.96 9.94 14.05
CA ARG A 60 -2.53 9.90 12.70
C ARG A 60 -2.81 11.31 12.23
N GLU A 61 -2.80 11.50 10.91
CA GLU A 61 -3.17 12.78 10.25
C GLU A 61 -2.29 13.98 10.68
N TRP A 62 -1.10 13.75 11.24
CA TRP A 62 -0.20 14.84 11.58
C TRP A 62 0.31 15.51 10.31
N LYS A 63 0.05 16.82 10.16
CA LYS A 63 0.32 17.58 8.92
C LYS A 63 -0.17 16.87 7.65
N LYS A 64 -1.30 16.14 7.75
CA LYS A 64 -1.91 15.33 6.67
C LYS A 64 -1.10 14.09 6.28
N HIS A 65 -0.13 13.65 7.09
CA HIS A 65 0.49 12.34 6.94
C HIS A 65 -0.36 11.26 7.60
N ASP A 66 -0.54 10.14 6.92
CA ASP A 66 -1.44 9.08 7.38
C ASP A 66 -1.04 8.52 8.74
N LEU A 67 0.26 8.30 8.96
CA LEU A 67 0.79 7.80 10.22
C LEU A 67 2.14 8.44 10.53
N THR A 68 2.33 8.86 11.77
CA THR A 68 3.56 9.50 12.24
C THR A 68 3.96 8.94 13.61
N VAL A 69 5.24 8.62 13.78
CA VAL A 69 5.84 8.42 15.09
C VAL A 69 6.54 9.71 15.49
N MET A 70 6.19 10.25 16.65
CA MET A 70 6.64 11.54 17.15
C MET A 70 7.54 11.37 18.38
N ASN A 71 8.45 12.31 18.58
CA ASN A 71 9.07 12.59 19.87
C ASN A 71 8.81 14.07 20.21
N GLY A 72 7.89 14.31 21.14
CA GLY A 72 7.32 15.63 21.35
C GLY A 72 6.74 16.18 20.03
N ASN A 73 7.27 17.32 19.57
CA ASN A 73 6.86 17.95 18.32
C ASN A 73 7.73 17.56 17.10
N GLN A 74 8.66 16.63 17.26
CA GLN A 74 9.56 16.21 16.19
C GLN A 74 9.11 14.86 15.60
N PRO A 75 8.83 14.75 14.30
CA PRO A 75 8.55 13.47 13.67
C PRO A 75 9.84 12.65 13.57
N LEU A 76 9.73 11.37 13.94
CA LEU A 76 10.79 10.37 13.78
C LEU A 76 10.54 9.53 12.54
N ILE A 77 9.27 9.21 12.28
CA ILE A 77 8.84 8.39 11.14
C ILE A 77 7.59 9.01 10.55
N LEU A 78 7.55 9.10 9.23
CA LEU A 78 6.39 9.53 8.45
C LEU A 78 6.02 8.42 7.48
N VAL A 79 4.75 8.03 7.44
CA VAL A 79 4.24 7.01 6.52
C VAL A 79 3.02 7.56 5.79
N GLU A 80 3.03 7.41 4.46
CA GLU A 80 1.86 7.58 3.61
C GLU A 80 1.35 6.21 3.18
N GLY A 81 0.05 6.01 3.25
CA GLY A 81 -0.61 4.76 2.93
C GLY A 81 -1.47 4.84 1.68
N LYS A 82 -1.49 3.77 0.89
CA LYS A 82 -2.37 3.61 -0.26
C LYS A 82 -2.94 2.21 -0.34
N SER A 83 -4.09 2.12 -0.99
CA SER A 83 -4.72 0.85 -1.31
C SER A 83 -5.08 0.83 -2.80
N TRP A 84 -4.60 -0.17 -3.52
CA TRP A 84 -4.84 -0.35 -4.95
C TRP A 84 -5.54 -1.67 -5.22
N ILE A 85 -6.52 -1.64 -6.10
CA ILE A 85 -7.08 -2.89 -6.64
C ILE A 85 -6.20 -3.40 -7.79
N CYS A 86 -6.08 -4.72 -7.91
CA CYS A 86 -5.27 -5.35 -8.96
C CYS A 86 -5.64 -4.86 -10.36
N HIS A 87 -6.93 -4.67 -10.66
CA HIS A 87 -7.36 -4.15 -11.97
C HIS A 87 -6.73 -2.79 -12.32
N ASP A 88 -6.64 -1.87 -11.38
CA ASP A 88 -6.07 -0.55 -11.63
C ASP A 88 -4.54 -0.61 -11.79
N ALA A 89 -3.86 -1.44 -11.00
CA ALA A 89 -2.43 -1.67 -11.13
C ALA A 89 -2.06 -2.47 -12.40
N TYR A 90 -2.98 -3.30 -12.91
CA TYR A 90 -2.81 -4.05 -14.16
C TYR A 90 -2.85 -3.13 -15.39
N ARG A 91 -3.71 -2.11 -15.42
CA ARG A 91 -3.96 -1.27 -16.60
C ARG A 91 -2.95 -0.13 -16.70
N LYS A 92 -2.26 -0.03 -17.88
CA LYS A 92 -1.30 1.05 -18.17
C LYS A 92 -1.89 2.45 -17.91
N SER A 93 -3.13 2.70 -18.34
CA SER A 93 -3.76 4.00 -18.18
C SER A 93 -3.93 4.36 -16.69
N LYS A 94 -4.49 3.45 -15.91
CA LYS A 94 -4.70 3.63 -14.48
C LYS A 94 -3.40 3.69 -13.69
N LEU A 95 -2.42 2.90 -14.09
CA LEU A 95 -1.12 2.89 -13.44
C LEU A 95 -0.33 4.18 -13.70
N LEU A 96 -0.23 4.65 -14.95
CA LEU A 96 0.73 5.68 -15.35
C LEU A 96 0.17 6.94 -16.00
N THR A 97 -0.92 6.85 -16.79
CA THR A 97 -1.26 7.91 -17.75
C THR A 97 -2.48 8.73 -17.42
N ASP A 98 -3.46 8.20 -16.74
CA ASP A 98 -4.66 8.93 -16.32
C ASP A 98 -4.29 10.10 -15.40
N LYS A 99 -5.09 11.18 -15.40
CA LYS A 99 -4.90 12.35 -14.52
C LYS A 99 -4.92 11.99 -13.03
N LYS A 100 -5.59 10.90 -12.66
CA LYS A 100 -5.64 10.32 -11.31
C LYS A 100 -5.03 8.91 -11.31
N SER A 101 -3.91 8.74 -12.03
CA SER A 101 -3.21 7.45 -12.04
C SER A 101 -2.56 7.16 -10.69
N ILE A 102 -2.30 5.88 -10.46
CA ILE A 102 -1.56 5.41 -9.27
C ILE A 102 -0.21 6.15 -9.17
N PHE A 103 0.52 6.26 -10.30
CA PHE A 103 1.79 6.98 -10.35
C PHE A 103 1.67 8.43 -9.89
N GLN A 104 0.68 9.19 -10.40
CA GLN A 104 0.49 10.60 -10.01
C GLN A 104 0.14 10.75 -8.52
N GLY A 105 -0.71 9.87 -8.02
CA GLY A 105 -1.04 9.83 -6.59
C GLY A 105 0.20 9.56 -5.73
N SER A 106 0.96 8.52 -6.05
CA SER A 106 2.17 8.15 -5.32
C SER A 106 3.26 9.23 -5.39
N MET A 107 3.44 9.89 -6.55
CA MET A 107 4.36 11.02 -6.68
C MET A 107 3.95 12.20 -5.81
N GLY A 108 2.65 12.47 -5.68
CA GLY A 108 2.13 13.50 -4.78
C GLY A 108 2.49 13.21 -3.31
N ASP A 109 2.33 11.96 -2.89
CA ASP A 109 2.67 11.53 -1.52
C ASP A 109 4.18 11.55 -1.27
N VAL A 110 4.99 11.07 -2.22
CA VAL A 110 6.46 11.15 -2.14
C VAL A 110 6.91 12.59 -2.01
N LYS A 111 6.36 13.51 -2.82
CA LYS A 111 6.67 14.94 -2.72
C LYS A 111 6.31 15.49 -1.33
N LYS A 112 5.11 15.21 -0.82
CA LYS A 112 4.67 15.64 0.50
C LYS A 112 5.60 15.14 1.62
N LEU A 113 6.04 13.89 1.54
CA LEU A 113 7.00 13.29 2.48
C LEU A 113 8.35 14.01 2.43
N LEU A 114 8.87 14.28 1.24
CA LEU A 114 10.14 15.00 1.04
C LEU A 114 10.05 16.45 1.53
N ASP A 115 8.98 17.17 1.20
CA ASP A 115 8.76 18.56 1.65
C ASP A 115 8.72 18.63 3.20
N THR A 116 8.23 17.57 3.86
CA THR A 116 8.21 17.49 5.33
C THR A 116 9.59 17.05 5.86
N HIS A 117 10.26 16.11 5.20
CA HIS A 117 11.61 15.68 5.58
C HIS A 117 12.62 16.84 5.51
N ASP A 118 12.52 17.72 4.53
CA ASP A 118 13.37 18.91 4.43
C ASP A 118 13.22 19.83 5.67
N GLN A 119 12.02 19.88 6.27
CA GLN A 119 11.79 20.62 7.52
C GLN A 119 12.26 19.83 8.76
N TYR A 120 12.28 18.48 8.68
CA TYR A 120 12.62 17.56 9.75
C TYR A 120 13.62 16.49 9.28
N PRO A 121 14.88 16.86 9.01
CA PRO A 121 15.84 16.00 8.31
C PRO A 121 16.28 14.75 9.10
N LYS A 122 15.88 14.63 10.36
CA LYS A 122 16.10 13.42 11.17
C LYS A 122 14.97 12.39 11.06
N SER A 123 13.89 12.70 10.38
CA SER A 123 12.78 11.76 10.18
C SER A 123 13.11 10.74 9.09
N SER A 124 12.67 9.50 9.27
CA SER A 124 12.61 8.50 8.21
C SER A 124 11.26 8.57 7.51
N ILE A 125 11.25 8.50 6.18
CA ILE A 125 10.03 8.67 5.39
C ILE A 125 9.74 7.43 4.56
N PHE A 126 8.47 6.99 4.59
CA PHE A 126 8.02 5.75 3.95
C PHE A 126 6.72 5.95 3.19
N ILE A 127 6.57 5.23 2.08
CA ILE A 127 5.28 5.00 1.43
C ILE A 127 4.90 3.53 1.60
N SER A 128 3.69 3.28 2.06
CA SER A 128 3.12 1.94 2.18
C SER A 128 1.97 1.76 1.20
N THR A 129 1.85 0.56 0.64
CA THR A 129 0.77 0.26 -0.29
C THR A 129 0.27 -1.15 -0.07
N ILE A 130 -1.06 -1.32 -0.13
CA ILE A 130 -1.68 -2.62 -0.25
C ILE A 130 -2.23 -2.74 -1.65
N ILE A 131 -1.85 -3.81 -2.33
CA ILE A 131 -2.49 -4.23 -3.56
C ILE A 131 -3.32 -5.47 -3.29
N TYR A 132 -4.58 -5.48 -3.73
CA TYR A 132 -5.48 -6.60 -3.49
C TYR A 132 -6.38 -6.91 -4.68
N GLY A 133 -6.79 -8.16 -4.76
CA GLY A 133 -7.75 -8.67 -5.73
C GLY A 133 -8.75 -9.62 -5.09
N VAL A 134 -9.95 -9.66 -5.63
CA VAL A 134 -11.00 -10.63 -5.28
C VAL A 134 -11.30 -11.47 -6.52
N ASP A 135 -11.23 -12.80 -6.38
CA ASP A 135 -11.59 -13.73 -7.46
C ASP A 135 -13.10 -13.83 -7.62
N THR A 136 -13.61 -12.99 -8.49
CA THR A 136 -15.05 -12.91 -8.80
C THR A 136 -15.49 -13.88 -9.90
N SER A 137 -14.59 -14.74 -10.40
CA SER A 137 -14.85 -15.61 -11.55
C SER A 137 -16.00 -16.60 -11.32
N MET A 138 -16.15 -17.08 -10.08
CA MET A 138 -17.18 -18.06 -9.70
C MET A 138 -18.59 -17.47 -9.51
N ASN A 139 -18.70 -16.17 -9.21
CA ASN A 139 -19.99 -15.54 -8.96
C ASN A 139 -19.99 -14.05 -9.33
N ARG A 140 -19.92 -13.78 -10.64
CA ARG A 140 -19.78 -12.41 -11.19
C ARG A 140 -20.96 -11.51 -10.84
N ASP A 141 -22.17 -12.03 -10.88
CA ASP A 141 -23.36 -11.24 -10.60
C ASP A 141 -23.44 -10.86 -9.13
N PHE A 142 -23.17 -11.80 -8.22
CA PHE A 142 -23.07 -11.48 -6.79
C PHE A 142 -21.98 -10.43 -6.54
N ALA A 143 -20.81 -10.61 -7.14
CA ALA A 143 -19.68 -9.69 -6.97
C ALA A 143 -20.01 -8.27 -7.44
N ARG A 144 -20.73 -8.13 -8.55
CA ARG A 144 -21.11 -6.82 -9.11
C ARG A 144 -21.90 -5.97 -8.10
N PHE A 145 -22.77 -6.58 -7.30
CA PHE A 145 -23.66 -5.86 -6.39
C PHE A 145 -23.18 -5.86 -4.93
N ASN A 146 -22.33 -6.81 -4.55
CA ASN A 146 -21.99 -7.05 -3.14
C ASN A 146 -20.51 -6.88 -2.81
N ILE A 147 -19.66 -6.74 -3.84
CA ILE A 147 -18.21 -6.51 -3.66
C ILE A 147 -17.89 -5.09 -4.10
N THR A 148 -17.18 -4.36 -3.26
CA THR A 148 -16.67 -3.05 -3.65
C THR A 148 -15.73 -3.21 -4.85
N TYR A 149 -15.96 -2.42 -5.89
CA TYR A 149 -15.26 -2.56 -7.17
C TYR A 149 -15.46 -3.91 -7.88
N GLY A 150 -16.56 -4.64 -7.62
CA GLY A 150 -16.84 -5.95 -8.22
C GLY A 150 -16.74 -5.95 -9.75
N ASP A 151 -17.29 -4.93 -10.42
CA ASP A 151 -17.15 -4.76 -11.87
C ASP A 151 -15.69 -4.58 -12.33
N SER A 152 -14.87 -3.88 -11.54
CA SER A 152 -13.46 -3.70 -11.84
C SER A 152 -12.67 -5.00 -11.68
N HIS A 153 -12.97 -5.79 -10.65
CA HIS A 153 -12.38 -7.13 -10.48
C HIS A 153 -12.77 -8.04 -11.66
N ASN A 154 -14.05 -8.09 -12.03
CA ASN A 154 -14.54 -8.86 -13.17
C ASN A 154 -13.82 -8.49 -14.49
N LYS A 155 -13.72 -7.18 -14.78
CA LYS A 155 -13.04 -6.67 -15.98
C LYS A 155 -11.54 -6.99 -15.94
N GLY A 156 -10.91 -6.89 -14.79
CA GLY A 156 -9.51 -7.23 -14.61
C GLY A 156 -9.21 -8.68 -14.91
N ILE A 157 -10.00 -9.59 -14.34
CA ILE A 157 -9.87 -11.04 -14.57
C ILE A 157 -10.08 -11.38 -16.04
N GLN A 158 -11.11 -10.81 -16.69
CA GLN A 158 -11.36 -11.01 -18.13
C GLN A 158 -10.19 -10.51 -18.99
N SER A 159 -9.64 -9.35 -18.68
CA SER A 159 -8.52 -8.77 -19.43
C SER A 159 -7.22 -9.53 -19.28
N ALA A 160 -6.97 -10.10 -18.09
CA ALA A 160 -5.77 -10.89 -17.79
C ALA A 160 -5.90 -12.39 -18.13
N GLY A 161 -7.10 -12.82 -18.53
CA GLY A 161 -7.44 -14.21 -18.82
C GLY A 161 -7.86 -15.02 -17.59
N ASN A 162 -7.28 -14.79 -16.43
CA ASN A 162 -7.66 -15.41 -15.16
C ASN A 162 -7.18 -14.57 -13.96
N PHE A 163 -7.65 -14.95 -12.76
CA PHE A 163 -7.34 -14.22 -11.52
C PHE A 163 -5.85 -14.26 -11.15
N SER A 164 -5.20 -15.42 -11.27
CA SER A 164 -3.78 -15.56 -10.95
C SER A 164 -2.89 -14.67 -11.83
N ASN A 165 -3.19 -14.59 -13.12
CA ASN A 165 -2.48 -13.69 -14.04
C ASN A 165 -2.69 -12.22 -13.65
N LEU A 166 -3.94 -11.83 -13.36
CA LEU A 166 -4.24 -10.46 -12.92
C LEU A 166 -3.41 -10.09 -11.69
N VAL A 167 -3.41 -10.94 -10.67
CA VAL A 167 -2.67 -10.70 -9.42
C VAL A 167 -1.16 -10.69 -9.68
N GLY A 168 -0.64 -11.66 -10.43
CA GLY A 168 0.80 -11.78 -10.73
C GLY A 168 1.34 -10.55 -11.47
N ILE A 169 0.67 -10.12 -12.53
CA ILE A 169 1.06 -8.94 -13.31
C ILE A 169 0.95 -7.67 -12.45
N SER A 170 -0.13 -7.52 -11.71
CA SER A 170 -0.34 -6.35 -10.84
C SER A 170 0.72 -6.24 -9.74
N ARG A 171 1.14 -7.35 -9.16
CA ARG A 171 2.26 -7.44 -8.21
C ARG A 171 3.58 -7.01 -8.84
N SER A 172 3.86 -7.46 -10.06
CA SER A 172 5.06 -7.06 -10.82
C SER A 172 5.09 -5.57 -11.05
N HIS A 173 3.98 -5.00 -11.53
CA HIS A 173 3.85 -3.56 -11.77
C HIS A 173 4.04 -2.73 -10.47
N ALA A 174 3.43 -3.18 -9.36
CA ALA A 174 3.60 -2.54 -8.07
C ALA A 174 5.06 -2.62 -7.58
N SER A 175 5.71 -3.78 -7.74
CA SER A 175 7.12 -3.95 -7.38
C SER A 175 8.03 -3.00 -8.16
N THR A 176 7.81 -2.86 -9.46
CA THR A 176 8.57 -1.94 -10.30
C THR A 176 8.35 -0.48 -9.88
N LEU A 177 7.08 -0.09 -9.62
CA LEU A 177 6.78 1.26 -9.19
C LEU A 177 7.40 1.58 -7.83
N HIS A 178 7.29 0.70 -6.86
CA HIS A 178 7.88 0.86 -5.54
C HIS A 178 9.41 0.87 -5.57
N GLY A 179 10.02 -0.06 -6.32
CA GLY A 179 11.48 -0.12 -6.51
C GLY A 179 12.07 1.17 -7.11
N ALA A 180 11.29 1.86 -7.93
CA ALA A 180 11.68 3.13 -8.53
C ALA A 180 11.65 4.32 -7.53
N PHE A 181 10.94 4.20 -6.42
CA PHE A 181 10.94 5.20 -5.33
C PHE A 181 12.04 4.96 -4.29
N GLY A 182 12.50 3.71 -4.13
CA GLY A 182 13.56 3.40 -3.17
C GLY A 182 13.61 1.94 -2.73
N PRO A 183 14.44 1.61 -1.72
CA PRO A 183 14.47 0.29 -1.13
C PRO A 183 13.09 -0.15 -0.66
N THR A 184 12.68 -1.36 -1.05
CA THR A 184 11.33 -1.87 -0.85
C THR A 184 11.34 -3.22 -0.16
N ARG A 185 10.40 -3.42 0.77
CA ARG A 185 10.02 -4.73 1.31
C ARG A 185 8.59 -5.05 0.90
N ARG A 186 8.35 -6.34 0.61
CA ARG A 186 7.04 -6.87 0.26
C ARG A 186 6.78 -8.15 1.04
N PHE A 187 5.54 -8.31 1.51
CA PHE A 187 5.06 -9.57 2.06
C PHE A 187 3.59 -9.81 1.69
N PRO A 188 3.20 -11.10 1.49
CA PRO A 188 1.82 -11.44 1.24
C PRO A 188 0.99 -11.26 2.52
N LEU A 189 -0.22 -10.76 2.37
CA LEU A 189 -1.23 -10.76 3.42
C LEU A 189 -2.08 -12.03 3.29
N ARG A 190 -2.26 -12.74 4.39
CA ARG A 190 -3.07 -13.96 4.43
C ARG A 190 -4.56 -13.61 4.47
N ALA A 191 -5.07 -13.02 3.39
CA ALA A 191 -6.49 -12.85 3.22
C ALA A 191 -7.11 -14.18 2.79
N GLY A 192 -8.20 -14.58 3.42
CA GLY A 192 -8.86 -15.86 3.15
C GLY A 192 -9.82 -15.78 1.96
N SER A 193 -11.09 -16.16 2.18
CA SER A 193 -12.14 -16.03 1.19
C SER A 193 -13.33 -15.27 1.75
N PHE A 194 -14.05 -14.58 0.87
CA PHE A 194 -15.30 -13.89 1.16
C PHE A 194 -16.41 -14.42 0.25
N HIS A 195 -17.44 -15.03 0.84
CA HIS A 195 -18.50 -15.73 0.10
C HIS A 195 -17.98 -16.72 -0.96
N GLY A 196 -16.96 -17.51 -0.62
CA GLY A 196 -16.33 -18.49 -1.51
C GLY A 196 -15.42 -17.89 -2.57
N MET A 197 -15.29 -16.58 -2.68
CA MET A 197 -14.37 -15.90 -3.56
C MET A 197 -13.02 -15.74 -2.88
N ASN A 198 -11.95 -16.21 -3.52
CA ASN A 198 -10.60 -16.07 -2.98
C ASN A 198 -10.16 -14.58 -3.00
N VAL A 199 -9.49 -14.18 -1.93
CA VAL A 199 -8.95 -12.82 -1.81
C VAL A 199 -7.44 -12.90 -1.63
N GLU A 200 -6.71 -12.25 -2.52
CA GLU A 200 -5.25 -12.13 -2.44
C GLU A 200 -4.85 -10.68 -2.22
N ALA A 201 -3.88 -10.47 -1.36
CA ALA A 201 -3.35 -9.15 -1.10
C ALA A 201 -1.86 -9.19 -0.77
N ASP A 202 -1.16 -8.11 -1.09
CA ASP A 202 0.24 -7.90 -0.76
C ASP A 202 0.45 -6.50 -0.16
N PHE A 203 1.32 -6.43 0.83
CA PHE A 203 1.78 -5.18 1.40
C PHE A 203 3.17 -4.84 0.87
N PHE A 204 3.35 -3.59 0.49
CA PHE A 204 4.61 -2.99 0.08
C PHE A 204 4.96 -1.87 1.04
N LEU A 205 6.22 -1.80 1.45
CA LEU A 205 6.79 -0.70 2.22
C LEU A 205 8.06 -0.25 1.54
N THR A 206 8.14 1.02 1.19
CA THR A 206 9.28 1.63 0.52
C THR A 206 9.82 2.79 1.34
N GLN A 207 11.09 2.77 1.63
CA GLN A 207 11.78 3.91 2.23
C GLN A 207 12.17 4.90 1.13
N ILE A 208 11.76 6.15 1.28
CA ILE A 208 12.12 7.21 0.36
C ILE A 208 13.46 7.79 0.82
N ILE A 209 14.49 7.71 -0.03
CA ILE A 209 15.85 8.17 0.29
C ILE A 209 16.30 9.37 -0.54
N SER A 210 15.59 9.67 -1.62
CA SER A 210 15.88 10.78 -2.52
C SER A 210 14.68 11.14 -3.38
N SER A 211 14.73 12.30 -4.01
CA SER A 211 13.72 12.69 -5.00
C SER A 211 13.79 11.78 -6.22
N PRO A 212 12.64 11.27 -6.70
CA PRO A 212 12.59 10.45 -7.90
C PRO A 212 13.12 11.17 -9.14
N SER A 213 13.66 10.40 -10.09
CA SER A 213 14.11 10.91 -11.39
C SER A 213 12.99 11.67 -12.12
N LYS A 214 13.36 12.75 -12.83
CA LYS A 214 12.40 13.48 -13.71
C LYS A 214 11.85 12.58 -14.82
N ASN A 215 12.57 11.56 -15.23
CA ASN A 215 12.19 10.61 -16.28
C ASN A 215 11.54 9.34 -15.74
N LEU A 216 11.31 9.24 -14.44
CA LEU A 216 10.84 8.04 -13.75
C LEU A 216 9.63 7.39 -14.41
N LYS A 217 8.66 8.19 -14.87
CA LYS A 217 7.47 7.68 -15.57
C LYS A 217 7.81 6.90 -16.84
N ASN A 218 8.76 7.40 -17.62
CA ASN A 218 9.20 6.74 -18.87
C ASN A 218 9.99 5.47 -18.53
N GLU A 219 10.86 5.52 -17.54
CA GLU A 219 11.64 4.37 -17.06
C GLU A 219 10.71 3.23 -16.59
N ILE A 220 9.68 3.53 -15.82
CA ILE A 220 8.66 2.56 -15.39
C ILE A 220 7.88 2.03 -16.61
N SER A 221 7.49 2.92 -17.55
CA SER A 221 6.76 2.51 -18.75
C SER A 221 7.54 1.51 -19.59
N GLN A 222 8.83 1.76 -19.80
CA GLN A 222 9.73 0.84 -20.51
C GLN A 222 9.88 -0.50 -19.78
N SER A 223 10.09 -0.45 -18.49
CA SER A 223 10.30 -1.65 -17.68
C SER A 223 9.08 -2.58 -17.60
N ILE A 224 7.87 -2.05 -17.77
CA ILE A 224 6.62 -2.81 -17.55
C ILE A 224 5.91 -3.16 -18.87
N PHE A 225 5.94 -2.27 -19.85
CA PHE A 225 5.03 -2.32 -21.02
C PHE A 225 5.73 -2.35 -22.38
N GLU A 226 7.05 -2.34 -22.43
CA GLU A 226 7.90 -2.58 -23.61
C GLU A 226 8.63 -3.92 -23.52
#